data_d1a1b0dd35c6886d82417c7a0bc3394d
#
_entry.id   d1a1b0dd35c6886d82417c7a0bc3394d
#
_cell.length_a   1.000
_cell.length_b   1.000
_cell.length_c   1.000
_cell.angle_alpha   90.00
_cell.angle_beta   90.00
_cell.angle_gamma   90.00
#
_symmetry.space_group_name_H-M   'P 1'
#
loop_
_entity.id
_entity.type
_entity.pdbx_description
1 polymer ?
#
loop_
_entity_poly.entity_id
_entity_poly.type
_entity_poly.pdbx_seq_one_letter_code
_entity_poly.pdbx_strand_id
1 'polypeptide(L)'
;MTTTIAIASGKGGVGKTTISVNLSLSLALQNKETLLLDADLGMANSHILLGINPKFTLDDFVTGKSSIDDVITITKDKLKFISGGSAINNLLNLSNLERHKIIQSFNNIKKRPEYMLIDVGAGAEASSMTFMASSDKIIIVLTGEPTSFIDAYSLIKAAFLDYKINVP
;
A
#
# COMPACT_ATOMS: atom_id res chain seq x y z
N MET A 1 18.65 1.89 -4.57
CA MET A 1 17.55 1.01 -5.06
C MET A 1 16.46 1.08 -3.99
N THR A 2 15.18 1.20 -4.34
CA THR A 2 14.08 1.20 -3.37
C THR A 2 13.73 -0.23 -3.01
N THR A 3 13.55 -0.54 -1.74
CA THR A 3 12.97 -1.83 -1.30
C THR A 3 11.49 -1.65 -1.09
N THR A 4 10.67 -2.39 -1.83
CA THR A 4 9.21 -2.34 -1.79
C THR A 4 8.65 -3.46 -0.92
N ILE A 5 7.79 -3.13 0.04
CA ILE A 5 7.24 -4.08 1.01
C ILE A 5 5.71 -3.94 1.03
N ALA A 6 4.99 -4.95 0.54
CA ALA A 6 3.53 -5.02 0.69
C ALA A 6 3.17 -5.55 2.08
N ILE A 7 2.22 -4.91 2.73
CA ILE A 7 1.66 -5.36 4.01
C ILE A 7 0.22 -5.76 3.73
N ALA A 8 -0.07 -7.05 3.89
CA ALA A 8 -1.31 -7.68 3.47
C ALA A 8 -1.95 -8.50 4.60
N SER A 9 -3.22 -8.79 4.47
CA SER A 9 -3.94 -9.67 5.39
C SER A 9 -5.09 -10.37 4.68
N GLY A 10 -5.38 -11.61 5.07
CA GLY A 10 -6.54 -12.35 4.54
C GLY A 10 -7.88 -11.82 5.03
N LYS A 11 -7.91 -11.10 6.17
CA LYS A 11 -9.10 -10.61 6.85
C LYS A 11 -8.94 -9.14 7.24
N GLY A 12 -10.03 -8.38 7.20
CA GLY A 12 -10.08 -7.02 7.74
C GLY A 12 -10.00 -6.99 9.27
N GLY A 13 -9.54 -5.86 9.83
CA GLY A 13 -9.51 -5.63 11.28
C GLY A 13 -8.38 -6.30 12.07
N VAL A 14 -7.44 -6.97 11.42
CA VAL A 14 -6.29 -7.64 12.08
C VAL A 14 -5.16 -6.68 12.50
N GLY A 15 -5.30 -5.38 12.25
CA GLY A 15 -4.29 -4.37 12.59
C GLY A 15 -3.27 -4.09 11.49
N LYS A 16 -3.52 -4.51 10.25
CA LYS A 16 -2.65 -4.31 9.09
C LYS A 16 -2.20 -2.85 8.95
N THR A 17 -3.14 -1.91 8.83
CA THR A 17 -2.86 -0.47 8.70
C THR A 17 -2.07 0.08 9.89
N THR A 18 -2.38 -0.37 11.12
CA THR A 18 -1.62 0.01 12.31
C THR A 18 -0.16 -0.41 12.19
N ILE A 19 0.10 -1.63 11.73
CA ILE A 19 1.46 -2.13 11.50
C ILE A 19 2.14 -1.34 10.37
N SER A 20 1.45 -1.11 9.25
CA SER A 20 1.96 -0.35 8.11
C SER A 20 2.42 1.05 8.51
N VAL A 21 1.58 1.78 9.25
CA VAL A 21 1.87 3.14 9.72
C VAL A 21 3.04 3.14 10.71
N ASN A 22 3.01 2.28 11.73
CA ASN A 22 4.05 2.28 12.77
C ASN A 22 5.40 1.80 12.24
N LEU A 23 5.43 0.81 11.35
CA LEU A 23 6.67 0.36 10.72
C LEU A 23 7.28 1.46 9.85
N SER A 24 6.44 2.16 9.07
CA SER A 24 6.87 3.28 8.22
C SER A 24 7.42 4.44 9.05
N LEU A 25 6.74 4.80 10.15
CA LEU A 25 7.21 5.83 11.08
C LEU A 25 8.52 5.42 11.74
N SER A 26 8.64 4.16 12.17
CA SER A 26 9.88 3.66 12.79
C SER A 26 11.08 3.76 11.85
N LEU A 27 10.91 3.46 10.57
CA LEU A 27 11.97 3.61 9.57
C LEU A 27 12.31 5.09 9.35
N ALA A 28 11.31 5.97 9.23
CA ALA A 28 11.51 7.40 9.05
C ALA A 28 12.24 8.04 10.25
N LEU A 29 11.89 7.65 11.48
CA LEU A 29 12.57 8.10 12.71
C LEU A 29 14.03 7.62 12.78
N GLN A 30 14.37 6.52 12.13
CA GLN A 30 15.75 6.07 11.94
C GLN A 30 16.48 6.76 10.78
N ASN A 31 15.93 7.88 10.27
CA ASN A 31 16.43 8.65 9.13
C ASN A 31 16.51 7.85 7.82
N LYS A 32 15.66 6.83 7.64
CA LYS A 32 15.49 6.15 6.37
C LYS A 32 14.47 6.90 5.52
N GLU A 33 14.83 7.20 4.27
CA GLU A 33 13.90 7.79 3.31
C GLU A 33 12.76 6.79 3.04
N THR A 34 11.62 7.01 3.68
CA THR A 34 10.50 6.06 3.71
C THR A 34 9.25 6.69 3.09
N LEU A 35 8.54 5.93 2.26
CA LEU A 35 7.24 6.25 1.70
C LEU A 35 6.23 5.19 2.12
N LEU A 36 5.11 5.62 2.67
CA LEU A 36 3.93 4.78 2.90
C LEU A 36 2.87 5.10 1.84
N LEU A 37 2.47 4.10 1.08
CA LEU A 37 1.31 4.14 0.20
C LEU A 37 0.13 3.43 0.88
N ASP A 38 -0.97 4.16 1.10
CA ASP A 38 -2.25 3.55 1.46
C ASP A 38 -2.96 3.13 0.18
N ALA A 39 -2.87 1.83 -0.12
CA ALA A 39 -3.46 1.20 -1.29
C ALA A 39 -4.75 0.44 -0.97
N ASP A 40 -5.35 0.65 0.21
CA ASP A 40 -6.72 0.25 0.49
C ASP A 40 -7.69 1.20 -0.23
N LEU A 41 -7.89 0.94 -1.52
CA LEU A 41 -8.59 1.86 -2.44
C LEU A 41 -10.08 2.05 -2.11
N GLY A 42 -10.62 1.25 -1.20
CA GLY A 42 -12.01 1.35 -0.74
C GLY A 42 -12.18 2.08 0.59
N MET A 43 -11.20 1.96 1.48
CA MET A 43 -11.28 2.48 2.85
C MET A 43 -9.92 2.99 3.35
N ALA A 44 -9.27 3.88 2.57
CA ALA A 44 -7.99 4.47 2.96
C ALA A 44 -8.11 5.25 4.28
N ASN A 45 -7.52 4.74 5.34
CA ASN A 45 -7.62 5.28 6.71
C ASN A 45 -6.27 5.64 7.34
N SER A 46 -5.16 5.35 6.66
CA SER A 46 -3.81 5.60 7.19
C SER A 46 -3.56 7.08 7.52
N HIS A 47 -4.15 8.02 6.74
CA HIS A 47 -4.04 9.46 6.97
C HIS A 47 -4.64 9.89 8.33
N ILE A 48 -5.69 9.20 8.80
CA ILE A 48 -6.32 9.45 10.10
C ILE A 48 -5.35 9.09 11.22
N LEU A 49 -4.70 7.91 11.12
CA LEU A 49 -3.71 7.46 12.10
C LEU A 49 -2.47 8.37 12.12
N LEU A 50 -2.10 8.94 10.97
CA LEU A 50 -0.99 9.89 10.85
C LEU A 50 -1.37 11.31 11.30
N GLY A 51 -2.64 11.61 11.52
CA GLY A 51 -3.14 12.94 11.89
C GLY A 51 -2.90 13.99 10.79
N ILE A 52 -2.96 13.59 9.52
CA ILE A 52 -2.72 14.47 8.36
C ILE A 52 -3.93 14.52 7.45
N ASN A 53 -4.01 15.60 6.65
CA ASN A 53 -5.03 15.77 5.63
C ASN A 53 -4.35 16.01 4.26
N PRO A 54 -4.14 14.97 3.43
CA PRO A 54 -3.51 15.09 2.13
C PRO A 54 -4.30 16.02 1.22
N LYS A 55 -3.60 16.93 0.53
CA LYS A 55 -4.21 17.88 -0.41
C LYS A 55 -4.64 17.18 -1.71
N PHE A 56 -3.82 16.25 -2.17
CA PHE A 56 -4.05 15.42 -3.33
C PHE A 56 -3.90 13.94 -2.96
N THR A 57 -4.57 13.08 -3.71
CA THR A 57 -4.59 11.64 -3.50
C THR A 57 -4.15 10.91 -4.78
N LEU A 58 -3.98 9.60 -4.70
CA LEU A 58 -3.67 8.79 -5.87
C LEU A 58 -4.78 8.88 -6.94
N ASP A 59 -6.04 9.10 -6.56
CA ASP A 59 -7.15 9.34 -7.49
C ASP A 59 -6.93 10.62 -8.31
N ASP A 60 -6.43 11.69 -7.69
CA ASP A 60 -6.11 12.94 -8.39
C ASP A 60 -4.97 12.75 -9.41
N PHE A 61 -3.98 11.90 -9.08
CA PHE A 61 -2.94 11.52 -10.03
C PHE A 61 -3.50 10.71 -11.21
N VAL A 62 -4.32 9.69 -10.95
CA VAL A 62 -4.90 8.82 -11.99
C VAL A 62 -5.81 9.60 -12.92
N THR A 63 -6.55 10.56 -12.39
CA THR A 63 -7.44 11.46 -13.19
C THR A 63 -6.68 12.61 -13.86
N GLY A 64 -5.35 12.70 -13.71
CA GLY A 64 -4.51 13.72 -14.34
C GLY A 64 -4.60 15.12 -13.72
N LYS A 65 -5.20 15.26 -12.54
CA LYS A 65 -5.31 16.54 -11.82
C LYS A 65 -4.02 16.95 -11.09
N SER A 66 -3.13 15.98 -10.81
CA SER A 66 -1.88 16.21 -10.09
C SER A 66 -0.76 15.32 -10.64
N SER A 67 0.50 15.70 -10.37
CA SER A 67 1.65 14.84 -10.65
C SER A 67 1.87 13.83 -9.51
N ILE A 68 2.71 12.81 -9.74
CA ILE A 68 3.05 11.83 -8.70
C ILE A 68 3.78 12.48 -7.51
N ASP A 69 4.57 13.54 -7.74
CA ASP A 69 5.22 14.27 -6.65
C ASP A 69 4.24 15.10 -5.84
N ASP A 70 3.17 15.64 -6.45
CA ASP A 70 2.17 16.48 -5.78
C ASP A 70 1.28 15.70 -4.81
N VAL A 71 1.08 14.40 -5.03
CA VAL A 71 0.30 13.54 -4.12
C VAL A 71 1.08 13.11 -2.89
N ILE A 72 2.40 13.38 -2.84
CA ILE A 72 3.23 13.06 -1.67
C ILE A 72 3.00 14.11 -0.58
N THR A 73 2.46 13.69 0.54
CA THR A 73 2.39 14.48 1.77
C THR A 73 3.53 14.10 2.69
N ILE A 74 4.26 15.08 3.24
CA ILE A 74 5.35 14.81 4.20
C ILE A 74 4.82 15.08 5.61
N THR A 75 4.93 14.08 6.48
CA THR A 75 4.53 14.19 7.88
C THR A 75 5.58 14.98 8.70
N LYS A 76 5.23 15.39 9.92
CA LYS A 76 6.16 16.01 10.86
C LYS A 76 7.39 15.15 11.17
N ASP A 77 7.24 13.83 11.10
CA ASP A 77 8.29 12.84 11.36
C ASP A 77 9.07 12.45 10.07
N LYS A 78 8.97 13.28 9.02
CA LYS A 78 9.64 13.12 7.71
C LYS A 78 9.18 11.89 6.91
N LEU A 79 8.14 11.17 7.35
CA LEU A 79 7.56 10.10 6.56
C LEU A 79 6.84 10.72 5.35
N LYS A 80 7.15 10.22 4.15
CA LYS A 80 6.38 10.49 2.94
C LYS A 80 5.15 9.60 2.91
N PHE A 81 4.02 10.17 2.56
CA PHE A 81 2.75 9.47 2.52
C PHE A 81 1.98 9.77 1.24
N ILE A 82 1.41 8.74 0.64
CA ILE A 82 0.44 8.84 -0.46
C ILE A 82 -0.85 8.18 -0.01
N SER A 83 -1.96 8.95 -0.05
CA SER A 83 -3.29 8.42 0.19
C SER A 83 -3.86 7.83 -1.10
N GLY A 84 -4.48 6.65 -1.02
CA GLY A 84 -5.25 6.06 -2.13
C GLY A 84 -6.43 6.93 -2.53
N GLY A 85 -7.01 7.68 -1.57
CA GLY A 85 -8.20 8.49 -1.78
C GLY A 85 -9.47 7.73 -1.39
N SER A 86 -10.58 8.47 -1.36
CA SER A 86 -11.92 7.96 -1.00
C SER A 86 -12.88 7.88 -2.19
N ALA A 87 -12.41 8.18 -3.39
CA ALA A 87 -13.23 8.12 -4.62
C ALA A 87 -13.36 6.67 -5.11
N ILE A 88 -14.21 5.92 -4.41
CA ILE A 88 -14.42 4.47 -4.50
C ILE A 88 -14.59 3.97 -5.94
N ASN A 89 -15.15 4.77 -6.86
CA ASN A 89 -15.51 4.26 -8.18
C ASN A 89 -14.35 4.23 -9.19
N ASN A 90 -13.37 5.12 -9.10
CA ASN A 90 -12.31 5.21 -10.10
C ASN A 90 -11.18 4.20 -9.84
N LEU A 91 -10.73 4.08 -8.58
CA LEU A 91 -9.59 3.25 -8.23
C LEU A 91 -9.93 1.76 -8.08
N LEU A 92 -11.16 1.42 -7.65
CA LEU A 92 -11.59 0.02 -7.57
C LEU A 92 -11.79 -0.61 -8.96
N ASN A 93 -12.21 0.20 -9.94
CA ASN A 93 -12.48 -0.26 -11.31
C ASN A 93 -11.29 -0.11 -12.27
N LEU A 94 -10.09 0.20 -11.75
CA LEU A 94 -8.89 0.29 -12.58
C LEU A 94 -8.64 -1.02 -13.34
N SER A 95 -8.42 -0.89 -14.64
CA SER A 95 -7.90 -1.98 -15.46
C SER A 95 -6.49 -2.39 -15.00
N ASN A 96 -6.07 -3.59 -15.35
CA ASN A 96 -4.71 -4.05 -15.06
C ASN A 96 -3.65 -3.09 -15.64
N LEU A 97 -3.91 -2.49 -16.80
CA LEU A 97 -3.00 -1.54 -17.44
C LEU A 97 -2.83 -0.25 -16.60
N GLU A 98 -3.92 0.27 -16.05
CA GLU A 98 -3.89 1.47 -15.21
C GLU A 98 -3.18 1.21 -13.88
N ARG A 99 -3.40 0.05 -13.27
CA ARG A 99 -2.64 -0.37 -12.07
C ARG A 99 -1.14 -0.44 -12.34
N HIS A 100 -0.74 -1.03 -13.48
CA HIS A 100 0.67 -1.06 -13.88
C HIS A 100 1.25 0.34 -14.11
N LYS A 101 0.50 1.26 -14.73
CA LYS A 101 0.92 2.66 -14.90
C LYS A 101 1.16 3.35 -13.55
N ILE A 102 0.29 3.12 -12.57
CA ILE A 102 0.48 3.65 -11.21
C ILE A 102 1.79 3.13 -10.62
N ILE A 103 2.02 1.82 -10.66
CA ILE A 103 3.24 1.22 -10.13
C ILE A 103 4.49 1.78 -10.84
N GLN A 104 4.45 1.89 -12.16
CA GLN A 104 5.56 2.48 -12.93
C GLN A 104 5.80 3.96 -12.58
N SER A 105 4.75 4.72 -12.25
CA SER A 105 4.89 6.14 -11.90
C SER A 105 5.72 6.38 -10.65
N PHE A 106 5.77 5.42 -9.72
CA PHE A 106 6.63 5.52 -8.53
C PHE A 106 8.12 5.55 -8.87
N ASN A 107 8.52 5.04 -10.05
CA ASN A 107 9.89 5.17 -10.54
C ASN A 107 10.25 6.61 -10.93
N ASN A 108 9.27 7.47 -11.16
CA ASN A 108 9.44 8.86 -11.57
C ASN A 108 9.45 9.84 -10.39
N ILE A 109 9.29 9.36 -9.15
CA ILE A 109 9.40 10.21 -7.95
C ILE A 109 10.80 10.82 -7.90
N LYS A 110 10.88 12.16 -7.84
CA LYS A 110 12.14 12.91 -7.87
C LYS A 110 13.13 12.50 -6.78
N LYS A 111 12.63 12.36 -5.56
CA LYS A 111 13.42 11.88 -4.42
C LYS A 111 12.96 10.49 -4.03
N ARG A 112 13.56 9.47 -4.67
CA ARG A 112 13.22 8.06 -4.45
C ARG A 112 13.41 7.68 -2.99
N PRO A 113 12.45 6.96 -2.38
CA PRO A 113 12.61 6.43 -1.04
C PRO A 113 13.58 5.24 -1.02
N GLU A 114 14.23 4.99 0.13
CA GLU A 114 14.95 3.74 0.40
C GLU A 114 13.96 2.59 0.61
N TYR A 115 12.88 2.87 1.33
CA TYR A 115 11.79 1.92 1.62
C TYR A 115 10.45 2.46 1.15
N MET A 116 9.69 1.63 0.45
CA MET A 116 8.31 1.90 0.10
C MET A 116 7.43 0.81 0.71
N LEU A 117 6.62 1.18 1.70
CA LEU A 117 5.63 0.30 2.31
C LEU A 117 4.29 0.52 1.62
N ILE A 118 3.58 -0.56 1.33
CA ILE A 118 2.27 -0.52 0.67
C ILE A 118 1.26 -1.22 1.57
N ASP A 119 0.34 -0.45 2.15
CA ASP A 119 -0.80 -0.97 2.91
C ASP A 119 -1.89 -1.38 1.93
N VAL A 120 -1.96 -2.67 1.57
CA VAL A 120 -2.93 -3.16 0.59
C VAL A 120 -4.27 -3.51 1.22
N GLY A 121 -5.35 -3.49 0.46
CA GLY A 121 -6.67 -3.93 0.96
C GLY A 121 -6.65 -5.36 1.49
N ALA A 122 -7.56 -5.70 2.39
CA ALA A 122 -7.68 -7.06 2.93
C ALA A 122 -8.24 -8.03 1.88
N GLY A 123 -7.81 -9.29 1.94
CA GLY A 123 -8.27 -10.35 1.05
C GLY A 123 -7.52 -10.40 -0.29
N ALA A 124 -8.03 -11.26 -1.19
CA ALA A 124 -7.39 -11.60 -2.46
C ALA A 124 -7.96 -10.81 -3.65
N GLU A 125 -8.28 -9.53 -3.45
CA GLU A 125 -8.75 -8.67 -4.54
C GLU A 125 -7.65 -8.40 -5.57
N ALA A 126 -8.02 -8.19 -6.83
CA ALA A 126 -7.08 -7.98 -7.92
C ALA A 126 -6.14 -6.80 -7.70
N SER A 127 -6.61 -5.71 -7.03
CA SER A 127 -5.79 -4.57 -6.65
C SER A 127 -4.70 -4.96 -5.65
N SER A 128 -5.08 -5.64 -4.56
CA SER A 128 -4.14 -6.13 -3.54
C SER A 128 -3.10 -7.07 -4.13
N MET A 129 -3.53 -8.02 -4.97
CA MET A 129 -2.63 -8.95 -5.64
C MET A 129 -1.66 -8.25 -6.59
N THR A 130 -2.08 -7.21 -7.31
CA THR A 130 -1.20 -6.45 -8.20
C THR A 130 -0.08 -5.75 -7.42
N PHE A 131 -0.41 -5.11 -6.29
CA PHE A 131 0.59 -4.47 -5.43
C PHE A 131 1.52 -5.49 -4.76
N MET A 132 0.98 -6.62 -4.29
CA MET A 132 1.79 -7.72 -3.74
C MET A 132 2.78 -8.26 -4.78
N ALA A 133 2.33 -8.50 -6.02
CA ALA A 133 3.17 -9.01 -7.11
C ALA A 133 4.28 -8.03 -7.54
N SER A 134 4.09 -6.74 -7.28
CA SER A 134 5.04 -5.67 -7.61
C SER A 134 6.01 -5.35 -6.48
N SER A 135 5.93 -6.06 -5.36
CA SER A 135 6.74 -5.81 -4.18
C SER A 135 7.88 -6.82 -4.05
N ASP A 136 9.02 -6.34 -3.53
CA ASP A 136 10.19 -7.19 -3.26
C ASP A 136 9.96 -8.14 -2.08
N LYS A 137 9.10 -7.71 -1.13
CA LYS A 137 8.76 -8.48 0.07
C LYS A 137 7.29 -8.33 0.40
N ILE A 138 6.72 -9.36 1.04
CA ILE A 138 5.33 -9.36 1.51
C ILE A 138 5.32 -9.71 3.00
N ILE A 139 4.65 -8.89 3.80
CA ILE A 139 4.37 -9.14 5.21
C ILE A 139 2.90 -9.49 5.33
N ILE A 140 2.59 -10.70 5.80
CA ILE A 140 1.22 -11.12 6.08
C ILE A 140 0.91 -10.90 7.55
N VAL A 141 -0.10 -10.06 7.81
CA VAL A 141 -0.59 -9.75 9.16
C VAL A 141 -1.77 -10.66 9.48
N LEU A 142 -1.70 -11.32 10.62
CA LEU A 142 -2.78 -12.16 11.15
C LEU A 142 -2.86 -12.02 12.66
N THR A 143 -4.01 -12.40 13.24
CA THR A 143 -4.25 -12.49 14.69
C THR A 143 -4.23 -13.94 15.14
N GLY A 144 -4.18 -14.18 16.46
CA GLY A 144 -4.24 -15.53 17.04
C GLY A 144 -5.58 -16.28 16.90
N GLU A 145 -6.52 -15.73 16.11
CA GLU A 145 -7.81 -16.37 15.87
C GLU A 145 -7.71 -17.45 14.79
N PRO A 146 -8.34 -18.65 14.96
CA PRO A 146 -8.29 -19.72 13.96
C PRO A 146 -8.72 -19.28 12.56
N THR A 147 -9.75 -18.43 12.46
CA THR A 147 -10.23 -17.89 11.17
C THR A 147 -9.18 -17.02 10.49
N SER A 148 -8.41 -16.25 11.26
CA SER A 148 -7.35 -15.39 10.71
C SER A 148 -6.22 -16.20 10.06
N PHE A 149 -5.89 -17.37 10.62
CA PHE A 149 -4.93 -18.32 10.01
C PHE A 149 -5.46 -18.89 8.69
N ILE A 150 -6.75 -19.28 8.65
CA ILE A 150 -7.38 -19.83 7.44
C ILE A 150 -7.41 -18.76 6.34
N ASP A 151 -7.76 -17.52 6.68
CA ASP A 151 -7.83 -16.40 5.73
C ASP A 151 -6.43 -16.03 5.21
N ALA A 152 -5.42 -16.00 6.10
CA ALA A 152 -4.03 -15.77 5.70
C ALA A 152 -3.51 -16.89 4.77
N TYR A 153 -3.80 -18.15 5.09
CA TYR A 153 -3.44 -19.28 4.23
C TYR A 153 -4.13 -19.17 2.86
N SER A 154 -5.40 -18.82 2.83
CA SER A 154 -6.16 -18.65 1.58
C SER A 154 -5.57 -17.54 0.71
N LEU A 155 -5.16 -16.40 1.33
CA LEU A 155 -4.48 -15.31 0.65
C LEU A 155 -3.14 -15.77 0.03
N ILE A 156 -2.30 -16.45 0.82
CA ILE A 156 -1.00 -16.97 0.37
C ILE A 156 -1.20 -17.96 -0.78
N LYS A 157 -2.18 -18.86 -0.64
CA LYS A 157 -2.49 -19.85 -1.68
C LYS A 157 -2.94 -19.19 -2.97
N ALA A 158 -3.83 -18.19 -2.92
CA ALA A 158 -4.27 -17.42 -4.08
C ALA A 158 -3.08 -16.68 -4.73
N ALA A 159 -2.25 -16.01 -3.93
CA ALA A 159 -1.06 -15.33 -4.42
C ALA A 159 -0.11 -16.26 -5.17
N PHE A 160 0.13 -17.45 -4.63
CA PHE A 160 1.02 -18.44 -5.25
C PHE A 160 0.42 -19.10 -6.50
N LEU A 161 -0.83 -19.57 -6.44
CA LEU A 161 -1.43 -20.36 -7.52
C LEU A 161 -1.91 -19.49 -8.68
N ASP A 162 -2.62 -18.39 -8.36
CA ASP A 162 -3.31 -17.59 -9.37
C ASP A 162 -2.42 -16.47 -9.93
N TYR A 163 -1.56 -15.91 -9.10
CA TYR A 163 -0.70 -14.77 -9.47
C TYR A 163 0.78 -15.13 -9.57
N LYS A 164 1.17 -16.38 -9.27
CA LYS A 164 2.56 -16.88 -9.34
C LYS A 164 3.54 -16.00 -8.54
N ILE A 165 3.05 -15.39 -7.46
CA ILE A 165 3.89 -14.61 -6.55
C ILE A 165 4.71 -15.61 -5.74
N ASN A 166 6.03 -15.54 -5.83
CA ASN A 166 6.91 -16.36 -4.98
C ASN A 166 6.77 -15.87 -3.53
N VAL A 167 6.12 -16.69 -2.72
CA VAL A 167 6.09 -16.54 -1.26
C VAL A 167 7.17 -17.45 -0.72
N PRO A 168 8.25 -16.90 -0.15
CA PRO A 168 9.34 -17.71 0.42
C PRO A 168 8.89 -18.54 1.62
#